data_cd769587f43852198d1e460a76d90acd
#
_entry.id   cd769587f43852198d1e460a76d90acd
#
_cell.length_a   1.000
_cell.length_b   1.000
_cell.length_c   1.000
_cell.angle_alpha   90.00
_cell.angle_beta   90.00
_cell.angle_gamma   90.00
#
_symmetry.space_group_name_H-M   'P 1'
#
loop_
_entity.id
_entity.type
_entity.pdbx_description
1 polymer ?
#
loop_
_entity_poly.entity_id
_entity_poly.type
_entity_poly.pdbx_seq_one_letter_code
_entity_poly.pdbx_strand_id
1 'polypeptide(L)'
;MRVSVVIPARNEEAYLPSALEAVLAQTLPPFEVIVVDNASTDRTREVAEAFGARVVFCGRKGVAYARQAGLLAARGEWVAMTDADSLPTPRWLERLAHKAPGAVAVYGPLRFYGVSPLEAAFSEWGYRAFLNLMALLGRPNLAGANMMVLKEAALKVGGFPEVEAR
;
A
#
# COMPACT_ATOMS: atom_id res chain seq x y z
N MET A 1 7.22 16.65 -4.49
CA MET A 1 7.13 15.35 -3.78
C MET A 1 6.98 14.24 -4.81
N ARG A 2 7.89 13.28 -4.86
CA ARG A 2 7.82 12.11 -5.74
C ARG A 2 7.37 10.91 -4.93
N VAL A 3 6.17 10.39 -5.23
CA VAL A 3 5.57 9.26 -4.52
C VAL A 3 5.58 8.03 -5.41
N SER A 4 6.32 6.99 -5.03
CA SER A 4 6.22 5.66 -5.63
C SER A 4 5.05 4.91 -4.97
N VAL A 5 4.16 4.31 -5.76
CA VAL A 5 3.13 3.41 -5.24
C VAL A 5 3.60 1.98 -5.37
N VAL A 6 3.59 1.23 -4.28
CA VAL A 6 3.96 -0.18 -4.21
C VAL A 6 2.74 -1.03 -3.92
N ILE A 7 2.51 -2.03 -4.74
CA ILE A 7 1.40 -3.00 -4.63
C ILE A 7 2.01 -4.39 -4.55
N PRO A 8 2.11 -5.01 -3.36
CA PRO A 8 2.45 -6.42 -3.25
C PRO A 8 1.30 -7.27 -3.79
N ALA A 9 1.61 -8.24 -4.63
CA ALA A 9 0.61 -9.10 -5.26
C ALA A 9 1.08 -10.55 -5.31
N ARG A 10 0.17 -11.47 -4.99
CA ARG A 10 0.39 -12.90 -5.14
C ARG A 10 -0.91 -13.57 -5.50
N ASN A 11 -1.01 -14.10 -6.74
CA ASN A 11 -2.21 -14.72 -7.27
C ASN A 11 -3.42 -13.77 -7.20
N GLU A 12 -3.24 -12.55 -7.73
CA GLU A 12 -4.23 -11.45 -7.66
C GLU A 12 -4.72 -11.04 -9.06
N GLU A 13 -4.63 -11.93 -10.06
CA GLU A 13 -5.04 -11.62 -11.44
C GLU A 13 -6.47 -11.09 -11.55
N ALA A 14 -7.36 -11.51 -10.63
CA ALA A 14 -8.77 -11.12 -10.63
C ALA A 14 -8.98 -9.69 -10.04
N TYR A 15 -8.21 -9.29 -9.06
CA TYR A 15 -8.41 -8.02 -8.32
C TYR A 15 -7.45 -6.91 -8.73
N LEU A 16 -6.24 -7.27 -9.14
CA LEU A 16 -5.18 -6.33 -9.50
C LEU A 16 -5.59 -5.30 -10.58
N PRO A 17 -6.37 -5.64 -11.62
CA PRO A 17 -6.81 -4.66 -12.61
C PRO A 17 -7.54 -3.47 -11.99
N SER A 18 -8.52 -3.71 -11.12
CA SER A 18 -9.28 -2.64 -10.46
C SER A 18 -8.42 -1.80 -9.51
N ALA A 19 -7.49 -2.41 -8.80
CA ALA A 19 -6.54 -1.70 -7.96
C ALA A 19 -5.62 -0.79 -8.79
N LEU A 20 -5.09 -1.28 -9.92
CA LEU A 20 -4.25 -0.49 -10.82
C LEU A 20 -5.02 0.67 -11.47
N GLU A 21 -6.25 0.44 -11.93
CA GLU A 21 -7.12 1.52 -12.42
C GLU A 21 -7.30 2.62 -11.38
N ALA A 22 -7.60 2.26 -10.12
CA ALA A 22 -7.79 3.20 -9.05
C ALA A 22 -6.49 3.99 -8.70
N VAL A 23 -5.34 3.34 -8.76
CA VAL A 23 -4.03 3.98 -8.52
C VAL A 23 -3.64 4.92 -9.68
N LEU A 24 -3.88 4.52 -10.92
CA LEU A 24 -3.57 5.34 -12.09
C LEU A 24 -4.52 6.54 -12.25
N ALA A 25 -5.73 6.47 -11.69
CA ALA A 25 -6.74 7.52 -11.71
C ALA A 25 -6.65 8.50 -10.53
N GLN A 26 -5.57 8.49 -9.74
CA GLN A 26 -5.40 9.40 -8.61
C GLN A 26 -5.31 10.87 -9.04
N THR A 27 -5.95 11.77 -8.28
CA THR A 27 -5.87 13.23 -8.49
C THR A 27 -4.45 13.78 -8.37
N LEU A 28 -3.63 13.20 -7.49
CA LEU A 28 -2.18 13.36 -7.45
C LEU A 28 -1.56 12.14 -8.15
N PRO A 29 -1.07 12.27 -9.39
CA PRO A 29 -0.49 11.14 -10.11
C PRO A 29 0.71 10.55 -9.37
N PRO A 30 0.84 9.22 -9.28
CA PRO A 30 2.04 8.60 -8.75
C PRO A 30 3.25 8.90 -9.63
N PHE A 31 4.43 9.04 -9.02
CA PHE A 31 5.69 9.15 -9.76
C PHE A 31 6.03 7.87 -10.53
N GLU A 32 5.73 6.73 -9.93
CA GLU A 32 5.78 5.40 -10.53
C GLU A 32 4.83 4.46 -9.79
N VAL A 33 4.42 3.39 -10.48
CA VAL A 33 3.67 2.28 -9.89
C VAL A 33 4.51 1.03 -10.00
N ILE A 34 4.74 0.37 -8.87
CA ILE A 34 5.50 -0.87 -8.74
C ILE A 34 4.56 -1.96 -8.26
N VAL A 35 4.42 -3.02 -9.03
CA VAL A 35 3.79 -4.25 -8.57
C VAL A 35 4.89 -5.23 -8.18
N VAL A 36 4.87 -5.69 -6.95
CA VAL A 36 5.80 -6.73 -6.49
C VAL A 36 5.13 -8.08 -6.64
N ASP A 37 5.53 -8.82 -7.66
CA ASP A 37 5.07 -10.20 -7.87
C ASP A 37 5.75 -11.13 -6.87
N ASN A 38 4.99 -11.56 -5.86
CA ASN A 38 5.46 -12.42 -4.79
C ASN A 38 5.29 -13.90 -5.13
N ALA A 39 5.98 -14.35 -6.17
CA ALA A 39 5.95 -15.73 -6.67
C ALA A 39 4.52 -16.19 -7.02
N SER A 40 3.81 -15.42 -7.82
CA SER A 40 2.50 -15.80 -8.36
C SER A 40 2.62 -16.97 -9.33
N THR A 41 1.55 -17.77 -9.39
CA THR A 41 1.42 -18.91 -10.31
C THR A 41 0.32 -18.67 -11.36
N ASP A 42 -0.40 -17.54 -11.26
CA ASP A 42 -1.41 -17.07 -12.18
C ASP A 42 -0.86 -15.97 -13.11
N ARG A 43 -1.72 -15.19 -13.75
CA ARG A 43 -1.37 -14.12 -14.68
C ARG A 43 -1.17 -12.75 -14.00
N THR A 44 -0.92 -12.70 -12.70
CA THR A 44 -0.72 -11.45 -11.95
C THR A 44 0.35 -10.57 -12.60
N ARG A 45 1.48 -11.15 -12.99
CA ARG A 45 2.58 -10.42 -13.62
C ARG A 45 2.17 -9.79 -14.94
N GLU A 46 1.55 -10.57 -15.83
CA GLU A 46 1.11 -10.10 -17.15
C GLU A 46 0.08 -8.99 -17.03
N VAL A 47 -0.82 -9.08 -16.04
CA VAL A 47 -1.79 -8.02 -15.73
C VAL A 47 -1.06 -6.73 -15.35
N ALA A 48 -0.08 -6.80 -14.45
CA ALA A 48 0.69 -5.63 -14.03
C ALA A 48 1.43 -4.97 -15.21
N GLU A 49 2.08 -5.76 -16.03
CA GLU A 49 2.80 -5.30 -17.24
C GLU A 49 1.85 -4.64 -18.25
N ALA A 50 0.65 -5.19 -18.44
CA ALA A 50 -0.36 -4.65 -19.35
C ALA A 50 -0.86 -3.25 -18.92
N PHE A 51 -0.87 -2.94 -17.63
CA PHE A 51 -1.19 -1.60 -17.10
C PHE A 51 0.01 -0.64 -17.09
N GLY A 52 1.18 -1.07 -17.55
CA GLY A 52 2.39 -0.24 -17.55
C GLY A 52 3.08 -0.11 -16.19
N ALA A 53 2.71 -0.93 -15.22
CA ALA A 53 3.40 -0.96 -13.93
C ALA A 53 4.79 -1.59 -14.07
N ARG A 54 5.74 -1.11 -13.27
CA ARG A 54 7.04 -1.76 -13.16
C ARG A 54 6.92 -2.98 -12.26
N VAL A 55 7.21 -4.15 -12.79
CA VAL A 55 7.15 -5.41 -12.03
C VAL A 55 8.50 -5.69 -11.38
N VAL A 56 8.45 -6.01 -10.09
CA VAL A 56 9.60 -6.49 -9.29
C VAL A 56 9.26 -7.89 -8.79
N PHE A 57 10.13 -8.85 -9.10
CA PHE A 57 9.95 -10.22 -8.62
C PHE A 57 10.50 -10.39 -7.21
N CYS A 58 9.71 -11.02 -6.33
CA CYS A 58 10.11 -11.41 -4.97
C CYS A 58 9.82 -12.90 -4.76
N GLY A 59 10.87 -13.73 -4.87
CA GLY A 59 10.73 -15.18 -4.74
C GLY A 59 10.47 -15.68 -3.32
N ARG A 60 10.81 -14.88 -2.31
CA ARG A 60 10.54 -15.22 -0.90
C ARG A 60 9.09 -14.89 -0.57
N LYS A 61 8.29 -15.93 -0.31
CA LYS A 61 6.85 -15.78 -0.06
C LYS A 61 6.55 -15.07 1.24
N GLY A 62 5.69 -14.08 1.19
CA GLY A 62 5.22 -13.30 2.34
C GLY A 62 5.09 -11.81 2.03
N VAL A 63 4.02 -11.19 2.52
CA VAL A 63 3.71 -9.78 2.25
C VAL A 63 4.79 -8.83 2.75
N ALA A 64 5.45 -9.14 3.87
CA ALA A 64 6.54 -8.34 4.42
C ALA A 64 7.75 -8.32 3.47
N TYR A 65 8.11 -9.48 2.89
CA TYR A 65 9.19 -9.57 1.89
C TYR A 65 8.86 -8.79 0.62
N ALA A 66 7.60 -8.90 0.16
CA ALA A 66 7.16 -8.15 -1.01
C ALA A 66 7.17 -6.64 -0.76
N ARG A 67 6.71 -6.17 0.39
CA ARG A 67 6.77 -4.74 0.79
C ARG A 67 8.22 -4.26 0.90
N GLN A 68 9.10 -5.05 1.49
CA GLN A 68 10.53 -4.72 1.57
C GLN A 68 11.16 -4.62 0.19
N ALA A 69 10.90 -5.58 -0.70
CA ALA A 69 11.38 -5.53 -2.07
C ALA A 69 10.88 -4.28 -2.82
N GLY A 70 9.61 -3.92 -2.64
CA GLY A 70 9.04 -2.71 -3.22
C GLY A 70 9.64 -1.43 -2.65
N LEU A 71 9.88 -1.36 -1.33
CA LEU A 71 10.53 -0.23 -0.68
C LEU A 71 11.94 -0.01 -1.23
N LEU A 72 12.73 -1.07 -1.37
CA LEU A 72 14.08 -1.02 -1.92
C LEU A 72 14.09 -0.59 -3.39
N ALA A 73 13.16 -1.12 -4.18
CA ALA A 73 13.04 -0.83 -5.61
C ALA A 73 12.50 0.56 -5.93
N ALA A 74 11.75 1.18 -5.02
CA ALA A 74 11.15 2.49 -5.22
C ALA A 74 12.20 3.58 -5.49
N ARG A 75 11.90 4.48 -6.44
CA ARG A 75 12.75 5.62 -6.84
C ARG A 75 12.21 6.94 -6.30
N GLY A 76 11.00 6.97 -5.80
CA GLY A 76 10.40 8.13 -5.16
C GLY A 76 11.00 8.39 -3.78
N GLU A 77 10.89 9.61 -3.34
CA GLU A 77 11.24 10.07 -2.00
C GLU A 77 10.30 9.47 -0.95
N TRP A 78 9.02 9.38 -1.31
CA TRP A 78 7.96 8.78 -0.53
C TRP A 78 7.49 7.48 -1.18
N VAL A 79 7.12 6.52 -0.35
CA VAL A 79 6.59 5.23 -0.79
C VAL A 79 5.21 5.02 -0.17
N ALA A 80 4.18 5.06 -1.01
CA ALA A 80 2.81 4.72 -0.62
C ALA A 80 2.54 3.24 -0.91
N MET A 81 1.83 2.58 -0.03
CA MET A 81 1.50 1.16 -0.17
C MET A 81 0.00 0.95 -0.11
N THR A 82 -0.48 0.09 -1.00
CA THR A 82 -1.85 -0.42 -1.02
C THR A 82 -1.81 -1.89 -1.43
N ASP A 83 -2.83 -2.66 -1.07
CA ASP A 83 -2.90 -4.07 -1.43
C ASP A 83 -3.57 -4.27 -2.80
N ALA A 84 -3.31 -5.40 -3.46
CA ALA A 84 -3.81 -5.70 -4.80
C ALA A 84 -5.34 -5.88 -4.88
N ASP A 85 -5.99 -6.15 -3.75
CA ASP A 85 -7.43 -6.27 -3.58
C ASP A 85 -8.07 -5.00 -2.97
N SER A 86 -7.32 -3.90 -2.88
CA SER A 86 -7.78 -2.63 -2.34
C SER A 86 -8.13 -1.64 -3.45
N LEU A 87 -9.13 -0.80 -3.18
CA LEU A 87 -9.58 0.26 -4.09
C LEU A 87 -9.33 1.64 -3.46
N PRO A 88 -8.15 2.24 -3.67
CA PRO A 88 -7.87 3.58 -3.20
C PRO A 88 -8.87 4.60 -3.76
N THR A 89 -9.36 5.49 -2.89
CA THR A 89 -10.24 6.58 -3.36
C THR A 89 -9.48 7.54 -4.29
N PRO A 90 -10.15 8.28 -5.19
CA PRO A 90 -9.49 9.16 -6.17
C PRO A 90 -8.52 10.20 -5.56
N ARG A 91 -8.73 10.60 -4.32
CA ARG A 91 -7.88 11.56 -3.59
C ARG A 91 -6.99 10.92 -2.52
N TRP A 92 -6.73 9.62 -2.62
CA TRP A 92 -5.96 8.88 -1.62
C TRP A 92 -4.52 9.42 -1.49
N LEU A 93 -3.76 9.48 -2.60
CA LEU A 93 -2.39 10.01 -2.58
C LEU A 93 -2.34 11.48 -2.20
N GLU A 94 -3.27 12.29 -2.67
CA GLU A 94 -3.37 13.70 -2.32
C GLU A 94 -3.56 13.89 -0.80
N ARG A 95 -4.44 13.09 -0.19
CA ARG A 95 -4.68 13.13 1.27
C ARG A 95 -3.47 12.70 2.08
N LEU A 96 -2.75 11.66 1.65
CA LEU A 96 -1.51 11.23 2.28
C LEU A 96 -0.43 12.31 2.13
N ALA A 97 -0.25 12.85 0.95
CA ALA A 97 0.73 13.89 0.66
C ALA A 97 0.47 15.18 1.47
N HIS A 98 -0.80 15.56 1.65
CA HIS A 98 -1.16 16.72 2.45
C HIS A 98 -0.73 16.60 3.93
N LYS A 99 -0.66 15.38 4.45
CA LYS A 99 -0.25 15.08 5.83
C LYS A 99 1.25 14.76 5.99
N ALA A 100 1.99 14.70 4.90
CA ALA A 100 3.42 14.36 4.89
C ALA A 100 4.34 15.42 5.52
N PRO A 101 4.09 16.75 5.43
CA PRO A 101 4.98 17.74 6.01
C PRO A 101 5.18 17.52 7.50
N GLY A 102 6.45 17.37 7.91
CA GLY A 102 6.83 17.12 9.31
C GLY A 102 6.63 15.68 9.80
N ALA A 103 6.15 14.78 8.95
CA ALA A 103 5.98 13.36 9.26
C ALA A 103 7.06 12.51 8.55
N VAL A 104 7.33 11.33 9.09
CA VAL A 104 8.13 10.27 8.43
C VAL A 104 7.25 9.11 7.94
N ALA A 105 6.03 9.02 8.45
CA ALA A 105 5.01 8.07 8.03
C ALA A 105 3.62 8.70 8.17
N VAL A 106 2.75 8.40 7.22
CA VAL A 106 1.34 8.78 7.21
C VAL A 106 0.52 7.52 6.93
N TYR A 107 -0.58 7.37 7.62
CA TYR A 107 -1.49 6.24 7.44
C TYR A 107 -2.94 6.68 7.61
N GLY A 108 -3.86 5.86 7.14
CA GLY A 108 -5.29 6.17 7.19
C GLY A 108 -6.16 4.96 7.49
N PRO A 109 -7.44 5.20 7.72
CA PRO A 109 -8.40 4.15 7.96
C PRO A 109 -8.66 3.34 6.69
N LEU A 110 -9.12 2.10 6.90
CA LEU A 110 -9.64 1.22 5.88
C LEU A 110 -11.16 1.13 6.01
N ARG A 111 -11.83 0.92 4.89
CA ARG A 111 -13.26 0.66 4.82
C ARG A 111 -13.48 -0.59 3.99
N PHE A 112 -14.28 -1.51 4.48
CA PHE A 112 -14.64 -2.70 3.71
C PHE A 112 -15.64 -2.34 2.61
N TYR A 113 -15.46 -2.92 1.42
CA TYR A 113 -16.42 -2.86 0.32
C TYR A 113 -17.03 -4.25 0.08
N GLY A 114 -18.14 -4.30 -0.65
CA GLY A 114 -18.89 -5.55 -0.84
C GLY A 114 -19.73 -5.98 0.38
N VAL A 115 -19.83 -5.12 1.39
CA VAL A 115 -20.69 -5.28 2.58
C VAL A 115 -21.78 -4.20 2.58
N SER A 116 -22.77 -4.31 3.45
CA SER A 116 -23.80 -3.28 3.56
C SER A 116 -23.23 -1.91 3.95
N PRO A 117 -23.86 -0.79 3.55
CA PRO A 117 -23.37 0.55 3.90
C PRO A 117 -23.22 0.78 5.40
N LEU A 118 -24.09 0.16 6.22
CA LEU A 118 -24.04 0.27 7.68
C LEU A 118 -22.83 -0.48 8.26
N GLU A 119 -22.58 -1.70 7.80
CA GLU A 119 -21.41 -2.49 8.20
C GLU A 119 -20.10 -1.81 7.78
N ALA A 120 -20.05 -1.27 6.56
CA ALA A 120 -18.90 -0.52 6.09
C ALA A 120 -18.62 0.72 6.96
N ALA A 121 -19.66 1.51 7.30
CA ALA A 121 -19.53 2.70 8.15
C ALA A 121 -19.09 2.32 9.58
N PHE A 122 -19.66 1.25 10.14
CA PHE A 122 -19.32 0.79 11.49
C PHE A 122 -17.88 0.27 11.57
N SER A 123 -17.44 -0.49 10.57
CA SER A 123 -16.06 -0.98 10.50
C SER A 123 -15.06 0.16 10.35
N GLU A 124 -15.35 1.17 9.51
CA GLU A 124 -14.51 2.35 9.35
C GLU A 124 -14.39 3.14 10.66
N TRP A 125 -15.51 3.37 11.33
CA TRP A 125 -15.53 4.07 12.61
C TRP A 125 -14.74 3.34 13.70
N GLY A 126 -14.95 2.02 13.85
CA GLY A 126 -14.23 1.19 14.80
C GLY A 126 -12.73 1.16 14.52
N TYR A 127 -12.35 1.05 13.25
CA TYR A 127 -10.94 1.07 12.86
C TYR A 127 -10.28 2.44 13.11
N ARG A 128 -10.97 3.54 12.85
CA ARG A 128 -10.50 4.90 13.21
C ARG A 128 -10.29 5.05 14.70
N ALA A 129 -11.26 4.60 15.52
CA ALA A 129 -11.13 4.62 16.97
C ALA A 129 -9.93 3.81 17.46
N PHE A 130 -9.73 2.61 16.91
CA PHE A 130 -8.56 1.77 17.18
C PHE A 130 -7.24 2.49 16.82
N LEU A 131 -7.13 3.09 15.63
CA LEU A 131 -5.93 3.81 15.22
C LEU A 131 -5.61 4.98 16.15
N ASN A 132 -6.64 5.75 16.54
CA ASN A 132 -6.49 6.87 17.47
C ASN A 132 -6.02 6.41 18.85
N LEU A 133 -6.61 5.32 19.37
CA LEU A 133 -6.21 4.74 20.64
C LEU A 133 -4.75 4.26 20.60
N MET A 134 -4.35 3.56 19.54
CA MET A 134 -2.97 3.07 19.39
C MET A 134 -1.97 4.24 19.28
N ALA A 135 -2.34 5.32 18.60
CA ALA A 135 -1.52 6.52 18.51
C ALA A 135 -1.35 7.18 19.88
N LEU A 136 -2.44 7.30 20.68
CA LEU A 136 -2.37 7.83 22.05
C LEU A 136 -1.50 6.97 22.98
N LEU A 137 -1.47 5.66 22.77
CA LEU A 137 -0.60 4.75 23.51
C LEU A 137 0.87 4.75 23.03
N GLY A 138 1.22 5.62 22.07
CA GLY A 138 2.57 5.67 21.49
C GLY A 138 2.92 4.43 20.65
N ARG A 139 1.92 3.67 20.20
CA ARG A 139 2.07 2.45 19.39
C ARG A 139 1.30 2.59 18.07
N PRO A 140 1.70 3.51 17.17
CA PRO A 140 1.00 3.69 15.91
C PRO A 140 0.98 2.38 15.10
N ASN A 141 -0.19 2.04 14.54
CA ASN A 141 -0.37 0.86 13.72
C ASN A 141 -0.43 1.26 12.24
N LEU A 142 0.62 0.93 11.50
CA LEU A 142 0.72 1.17 10.05
C LEU A 142 0.09 0.00 9.30
N ALA A 143 -1.13 0.19 8.80
CA ALA A 143 -1.74 -0.80 7.92
C ALA A 143 -1.13 -0.72 6.52
N GLY A 144 -0.57 -1.82 6.04
CA GLY A 144 0.08 -1.89 4.73
C GLY A 144 -0.81 -1.54 3.54
N ALA A 145 -2.13 -1.68 3.69
CA ALA A 145 -3.10 -1.32 2.66
C ALA A 145 -3.36 0.19 2.52
N ASN A 146 -2.96 1.02 3.48
CA ASN A 146 -3.17 2.47 3.47
C ASN A 146 -2.12 3.19 4.29
N MET A 147 -0.91 3.26 3.77
CA MET A 147 0.18 4.00 4.39
C MET A 147 1.11 4.63 3.36
N MET A 148 1.85 5.65 3.78
CA MET A 148 2.93 6.25 3.04
C MET A 148 4.09 6.55 3.99
N VAL A 149 5.29 6.19 3.61
CA VAL A 149 6.51 6.36 4.42
C VAL A 149 7.57 7.16 3.65
N LEU A 150 8.34 7.96 4.37
CA LEU A 150 9.56 8.56 3.84
C LEU A 150 10.59 7.43 3.68
N LYS A 151 11.01 7.17 2.43
CA LYS A 151 11.88 6.02 2.11
C LYS A 151 13.14 5.98 2.95
N GLU A 152 13.84 7.10 3.07
CA GLU A 152 15.08 7.20 3.85
C GLU A 152 14.85 6.83 5.32
N ALA A 153 13.78 7.34 5.94
CA ALA A 153 13.46 7.05 7.32
C ALA A 153 13.09 5.57 7.53
N ALA A 154 12.31 5.00 6.61
CA ALA A 154 11.96 3.58 6.64
C ALA A 154 13.20 2.69 6.54
N LEU A 155 14.15 3.01 5.65
CA LEU A 155 15.39 2.24 5.50
C LEU A 155 16.30 2.36 6.73
N LYS A 156 16.36 3.51 7.40
CA LYS A 156 17.15 3.70 8.64
C LYS A 156 16.72 2.78 9.79
N VAL A 157 15.44 2.41 9.84
CA VAL A 157 14.90 1.48 10.85
C VAL A 157 14.85 0.03 10.37
N GLY A 158 15.44 -0.28 9.20
CA GLY A 158 15.50 -1.62 8.62
C GLY A 158 14.34 -1.98 7.70
N GLY A 159 13.41 -1.05 7.44
CA GLY A 159 12.26 -1.27 6.56
C GLY A 159 11.18 -2.16 7.18
N PHE A 160 10.65 -3.09 6.42
CA PHE A 160 9.63 -4.04 6.88
C PHE A 160 10.31 -5.27 7.50
N PRO A 161 9.92 -5.68 8.73
CA PRO A 161 10.52 -6.84 9.37
C PRO A 161 10.22 -8.09 8.54
N GLU A 162 11.27 -8.84 8.22
CA GLU A 162 11.19 -10.12 7.54
C GLU A 162 10.72 -11.21 8.51
N VAL A 163 9.46 -11.13 8.93
CA VAL A 163 8.85 -12.16 9.77
C VAL A 163 8.24 -13.22 8.86
N GLU A 164 8.71 -14.46 8.98
CA GLU A 164 8.04 -15.58 8.33
C GLU A 164 6.61 -15.69 8.88
N ALA A 165 5.63 -15.72 7.97
CA ALA A 165 4.28 -16.07 8.35
C ALA A 165 4.30 -17.52 8.88
N ARG A 166 4.08 -17.68 10.18
CA ARG A 166 3.91 -18.98 10.83
C ARG A 166 2.52 -19.52 10.51
#